data_b91360833b07a4df88678d34ec94efbf
#
_entry.id   b91360833b07a4df88678d34ec94efbf
#
_cell.length_a   1.000
_cell.length_b   1.000
_cell.length_c   1.000
_cell.angle_alpha   90.00
_cell.angle_beta   90.00
_cell.angle_gamma   90.00
#
_symmetry.space_group_name_H-M   'P 1'
#
loop_
_entity.id
_entity.type
_entity.pdbx_description
1 polymer ?
#
loop_
_entity_poly.entity_id
_entity_poly.type
_entity_poly.pdbx_seq_one_letter_code
_entity_poly.pdbx_strand_id
1 'polypeptide(L)'
;MVGAEKRNITKSKIVNYIINHEATSKVELSKDLNLSMPTVLSNVNELLANGIAVETGEYESTGGRKAKRISINPAYRYAVGIRITAKHAGFVLVNLSYEIEKYERIRLEFSTEAAYYLQLSEALERFLSDVENRERILGIGISICLLYTSPSP
;
A
#
# COMPACT_ATOMS: atom_id res chain seq x y z
N MET A 1 -16.73 -14.49 19.15
CA MET A 1 -15.48 -14.52 18.36
C MET A 1 -15.73 -14.74 16.86
N VAL A 2 -16.51 -15.71 16.44
CA VAL A 2 -16.79 -16.04 15.00
C VAL A 2 -17.36 -14.85 14.18
N GLY A 3 -18.17 -13.99 14.74
CA GLY A 3 -18.79 -12.84 14.01
C GLY A 3 -17.81 -11.71 13.66
N ALA A 4 -16.89 -11.39 14.56
CA ALA A 4 -15.88 -10.33 14.33
C ALA A 4 -14.84 -10.75 13.27
N GLU A 5 -14.43 -12.01 13.30
CA GLU A 5 -13.49 -12.58 12.33
C GLU A 5 -14.10 -12.60 10.92
N LYS A 6 -15.35 -13.06 10.78
CA LYS A 6 -16.08 -13.04 9.51
C LYS A 6 -16.24 -11.63 8.95
N ARG A 7 -16.49 -10.62 9.83
CA ARG A 7 -16.61 -9.22 9.44
C ARG A 7 -15.26 -8.68 8.93
N ASN A 8 -14.14 -9.01 9.58
CA ASN A 8 -12.80 -8.60 9.14
C ASN A 8 -12.45 -9.22 7.78
N ILE A 9 -12.77 -10.49 7.56
CA ILE A 9 -12.56 -11.16 6.26
C ILE A 9 -13.34 -10.45 5.15
N THR A 10 -14.62 -10.12 5.41
CA THR A 10 -15.46 -9.42 4.43
C THR A 10 -14.91 -8.03 4.11
N LYS A 11 -14.48 -7.29 5.14
CA LYS A 11 -13.86 -5.96 4.97
C LYS A 11 -12.57 -6.04 4.13
N SER A 12 -11.69 -7.02 4.41
CA SER A 12 -10.48 -7.25 3.63
C SER A 12 -10.77 -7.58 2.17
N LYS A 13 -11.82 -8.38 1.88
CA LYS A 13 -12.24 -8.66 0.51
C LYS A 13 -12.69 -7.39 -0.24
N ILE A 14 -13.45 -6.52 0.42
CA ILE A 14 -13.91 -5.25 -0.15
C ILE A 14 -12.70 -4.33 -0.44
N VAL A 15 -11.78 -4.17 0.53
CA VAL A 15 -10.59 -3.34 0.36
C VAL A 15 -9.72 -3.84 -0.80
N ASN A 16 -9.44 -5.14 -0.84
CA ASN A 16 -8.65 -5.74 -1.93
C ASN A 16 -9.32 -5.58 -3.30
N TYR A 17 -10.66 -5.69 -3.36
CA TYR A 17 -11.39 -5.45 -4.59
C TYR A 17 -11.21 -3.99 -5.06
N ILE A 18 -11.39 -3.01 -4.16
CA ILE A 18 -11.25 -1.59 -4.50
C ILE A 18 -9.82 -1.27 -4.99
N ILE A 19 -8.79 -1.80 -4.30
CA ILE A 19 -7.39 -1.59 -4.70
C ILE A 19 -7.14 -2.10 -6.12
N ASN A 20 -7.63 -3.29 -6.45
CA ASN A 20 -7.37 -3.94 -7.74
C ASN A 20 -8.17 -3.34 -8.91
N HIS A 21 -9.19 -2.53 -8.64
CA HIS A 21 -10.08 -1.96 -9.67
C HIS A 21 -10.01 -0.43 -9.75
N GLU A 22 -9.02 0.20 -9.07
CA GLU A 22 -8.84 1.66 -8.97
C GLU A 22 -10.05 2.40 -8.39
N ALA A 23 -11.24 2.14 -8.90
CA ALA A 23 -12.51 2.64 -8.39
C ALA A 23 -13.65 1.64 -8.64
N THR A 24 -14.66 1.67 -7.78
CA THR A 24 -15.84 0.81 -7.87
C THR A 24 -17.10 1.52 -7.34
N SER A 25 -18.24 0.86 -7.46
CA SER A 25 -19.50 1.27 -6.85
C SER A 25 -20.02 0.23 -5.84
N LYS A 26 -20.91 0.66 -4.95
CA LYS A 26 -21.56 -0.26 -4.00
C LYS A 26 -22.32 -1.39 -4.70
N VAL A 27 -22.83 -1.13 -5.90
CA VAL A 27 -23.56 -2.11 -6.72
C VAL A 27 -22.61 -3.17 -7.28
N GLU A 28 -21.48 -2.75 -7.85
CA GLU A 28 -20.43 -3.65 -8.34
C GLU A 28 -19.87 -4.52 -7.21
N LEU A 29 -19.54 -3.92 -6.06
CA LEU A 29 -19.09 -4.67 -4.87
C LEU A 29 -20.10 -5.74 -4.44
N SER A 30 -21.39 -5.43 -4.46
CA SER A 30 -22.46 -6.38 -4.11
C SER A 30 -22.51 -7.54 -5.09
N LYS A 31 -22.46 -7.24 -6.38
CA LYS A 31 -22.55 -8.21 -7.46
C LYS A 31 -21.32 -9.12 -7.51
N ASP A 32 -20.16 -8.53 -7.59
CA ASP A 32 -18.92 -9.26 -7.91
C ASP A 32 -18.36 -10.02 -6.71
N LEU A 33 -18.59 -9.53 -5.49
CA LEU A 33 -18.21 -10.23 -4.25
C LEU A 33 -19.31 -11.13 -3.70
N ASN A 34 -20.49 -11.18 -4.37
CA ASN A 34 -21.67 -11.92 -3.91
C ASN A 34 -22.04 -11.58 -2.45
N LEU A 35 -22.07 -10.28 -2.15
CA LEU A 35 -22.43 -9.75 -0.84
C LEU A 35 -23.79 -9.06 -0.88
N SER A 36 -24.55 -9.17 0.21
CA SER A 36 -25.82 -8.43 0.31
C SER A 36 -25.57 -6.92 0.35
N MET A 37 -26.47 -6.13 -0.25
CA MET A 37 -26.35 -4.67 -0.27
C MET A 37 -26.22 -4.06 1.14
N PRO A 38 -26.96 -4.49 2.18
CA PRO A 38 -26.75 -4.01 3.55
C PRO A 38 -25.31 -4.27 4.06
N THR A 39 -24.73 -5.43 3.74
CA THR A 39 -23.34 -5.77 4.11
C THR A 39 -22.35 -4.84 3.44
N VAL A 40 -22.51 -4.57 2.14
CA VAL A 40 -21.66 -3.63 1.39
C VAL A 40 -21.79 -2.22 1.96
N LEU A 41 -23.02 -1.74 2.17
CA LEU A 41 -23.28 -0.40 2.73
C LEU A 41 -22.61 -0.21 4.07
N SER A 42 -22.77 -1.17 5.00
CA SER A 42 -22.15 -1.09 6.32
C SER A 42 -20.62 -1.03 6.26
N ASN A 43 -19.99 -1.91 5.46
CA ASN A 43 -18.54 -1.96 5.37
C ASN A 43 -17.97 -0.74 4.63
N VAL A 44 -18.56 -0.33 3.51
CA VAL A 44 -18.08 0.84 2.74
C VAL A 44 -18.23 2.12 3.56
N ASN A 45 -19.35 2.32 4.27
CA ASN A 45 -19.54 3.49 5.11
C ASN A 45 -18.50 3.53 6.26
N GLU A 46 -18.14 2.39 6.82
CA GLU A 46 -17.06 2.30 7.82
C GLU A 46 -15.69 2.64 7.22
N LEU A 47 -15.37 2.17 5.99
CA LEU A 47 -14.12 2.50 5.29
C LEU A 47 -14.04 3.99 4.98
N LEU A 48 -15.14 4.62 4.54
CA LEU A 48 -15.22 6.06 4.29
C LEU A 48 -15.07 6.86 5.58
N ALA A 49 -15.77 6.48 6.66
CA ALA A 49 -15.70 7.15 7.96
C ALA A 49 -14.28 7.11 8.58
N ASN A 50 -13.54 6.02 8.34
CA ASN A 50 -12.15 5.86 8.80
C ASN A 50 -11.11 6.45 7.84
N GLY A 51 -11.52 7.06 6.72
CA GLY A 51 -10.62 7.64 5.72
C GLY A 51 -9.81 6.62 4.92
N ILE A 52 -10.14 5.34 5.00
CA ILE A 52 -9.48 4.25 4.23
C ILE A 52 -9.90 4.31 2.77
N ALA A 53 -11.18 4.62 2.51
CA ALA A 53 -11.72 4.84 1.19
C ALA A 53 -12.21 6.29 1.06
N VAL A 54 -12.32 6.75 -0.18
CA VAL A 54 -12.82 8.09 -0.55
C VAL A 54 -13.83 7.98 -1.69
N GLU A 55 -14.76 8.93 -1.76
CA GLU A 55 -15.63 9.11 -2.91
C GLU A 55 -14.95 10.04 -3.92
N THR A 56 -14.65 9.53 -5.13
CA THR A 56 -13.87 10.25 -6.17
C THR A 56 -14.72 10.80 -7.30
N GLY A 57 -16.03 10.83 -7.15
CA GLY A 57 -16.98 11.32 -8.15
C GLY A 57 -18.15 10.37 -8.38
N GLU A 58 -18.76 10.48 -9.54
CA GLU A 58 -19.93 9.68 -9.92
C GLU A 58 -19.70 9.03 -11.28
N TYR A 59 -20.26 7.83 -11.47
CA TYR A 59 -20.31 7.21 -12.79
C TYR A 59 -21.33 7.94 -13.68
N GLU A 60 -21.07 7.95 -14.99
CA GLU A 60 -22.08 8.43 -15.95
C GLU A 60 -23.33 7.55 -15.87
N SER A 61 -24.50 8.21 -15.82
CA SER A 61 -25.78 7.51 -15.67
C SER A 61 -26.50 7.43 -17.03
N THR A 62 -26.98 6.25 -17.35
CA THR A 62 -27.83 6.01 -18.52
C THR A 62 -29.33 6.11 -18.19
N GLY A 63 -29.73 6.84 -17.14
CA GLY A 63 -31.14 7.08 -16.82
C GLY A 63 -31.59 6.76 -15.39
N GLY A 64 -30.66 6.72 -14.41
CA GLY A 64 -30.99 6.51 -13.00
C GLY A 64 -30.15 7.41 -12.08
N ARG A 65 -30.26 7.21 -10.75
CA ARG A 65 -29.39 7.89 -9.77
C ARG A 65 -27.94 7.48 -10.02
N LYS A 66 -27.08 8.46 -10.24
CA LYS A 66 -25.64 8.24 -10.47
C LYS A 66 -25.03 7.49 -9.30
N ALA A 67 -24.32 6.42 -9.61
CA ALA A 67 -23.57 5.66 -8.60
C ALA A 67 -22.28 6.40 -8.24
N LYS A 68 -22.00 6.54 -6.94
CA LYS A 68 -20.76 7.15 -6.47
C LYS A 68 -19.59 6.22 -6.72
N ARG A 69 -18.50 6.78 -7.23
CA ARG A 69 -17.20 6.09 -7.37
C ARG A 69 -16.49 6.08 -6.03
N ILE A 70 -16.04 4.91 -5.63
CA ILE A 70 -15.34 4.66 -4.37
C ILE A 70 -13.95 4.15 -4.72
N SER A 71 -12.93 4.82 -4.21
CA SER A 71 -11.52 4.45 -4.38
C SER A 71 -10.84 4.32 -3.02
N ILE A 72 -9.70 3.65 -2.96
CA ILE A 72 -8.85 3.67 -1.78
C ILE A 72 -8.24 5.07 -1.63
N ASN A 73 -8.05 5.52 -0.40
CA ASN A 73 -7.25 6.69 -0.10
C ASN A 73 -5.76 6.32 -0.15
N PRO A 74 -5.00 6.73 -1.19
CA PRO A 74 -3.59 6.35 -1.32
C PRO A 74 -2.76 6.78 -0.11
N ALA A 75 -3.02 7.97 0.42
CA ALA A 75 -2.29 8.55 1.54
C ALA A 75 -2.69 8.01 2.93
N TYR A 76 -3.58 7.00 2.98
CA TYR A 76 -4.01 6.42 4.27
C TYR A 76 -2.87 5.70 4.98
N ARG A 77 -2.05 4.95 4.27
CA ARG A 77 -0.88 4.22 4.79
C ARG A 77 0.22 4.13 3.73
N TYR A 78 1.44 3.94 4.23
CA TYR A 78 2.65 3.78 3.43
C TYR A 78 3.44 2.54 3.86
N ALA A 79 4.31 2.08 2.99
CA ALA A 79 5.34 1.10 3.31
C ALA A 79 6.68 1.54 2.73
N VAL A 80 7.76 1.16 3.41
CA VAL A 80 9.13 1.40 2.93
C VAL A 80 9.72 0.10 2.44
N GLY A 81 10.34 0.13 1.27
CA GLY A 81 11.15 -0.96 0.74
C GLY A 81 12.61 -0.60 0.75
N ILE A 82 13.47 -1.52 1.21
CA ILE A 82 14.94 -1.40 1.11
C ILE A 82 15.44 -2.53 0.24
N ARG A 83 16.16 -2.20 -0.83
CA ARG A 83 16.84 -3.17 -1.68
C ARG A 83 18.34 -3.04 -1.48
N ILE A 84 18.98 -4.13 -1.05
CA ILE A 84 20.44 -4.21 -0.85
C ILE A 84 21.02 -5.06 -1.98
N THR A 85 22.04 -4.52 -2.65
CA THR A 85 22.86 -5.22 -3.65
C THR A 85 24.33 -5.14 -3.27
N ALA A 86 25.22 -5.82 -3.97
CA ALA A 86 26.65 -5.80 -3.67
C ALA A 86 27.27 -4.39 -3.61
N LYS A 87 26.76 -3.43 -4.40
CA LYS A 87 27.35 -2.09 -4.52
C LYS A 87 26.40 -0.93 -4.21
N HIS A 88 25.13 -1.19 -3.96
CA HIS A 88 24.12 -0.14 -3.78
C HIS A 88 23.06 -0.54 -2.77
N ALA A 89 22.51 0.46 -2.10
CA ALA A 89 21.23 0.39 -1.40
C ALA A 89 20.20 1.27 -2.12
N GLY A 90 18.98 0.78 -2.26
CA GLY A 90 17.86 1.53 -2.80
C GLY A 90 16.72 1.61 -1.78
N PHE A 91 16.07 2.74 -1.68
CA PHE A 91 14.94 3.00 -0.80
C PHE A 91 13.73 3.38 -1.64
N VAL A 92 12.57 2.87 -1.28
CA VAL A 92 11.31 3.22 -1.92
C VAL A 92 10.23 3.45 -0.87
N LEU A 93 9.44 4.50 -1.04
CA LEU A 93 8.22 4.73 -0.30
C LEU A 93 7.06 4.46 -1.24
N VAL A 94 6.15 3.58 -0.85
CA VAL A 94 4.94 3.24 -1.62
C VAL A 94 3.70 3.57 -0.81
N ASN A 95 2.66 4.05 -1.49
CA ASN A 95 1.36 4.31 -0.89
C ASN A 95 0.44 3.07 -0.93
N LEU A 96 -0.77 3.19 -0.41
CA LEU A 96 -1.74 2.08 -0.34
C LEU A 96 -2.29 1.65 -1.71
N SER A 97 -2.12 2.47 -2.76
CA SER A 97 -2.46 2.15 -4.15
C SER A 97 -1.29 1.56 -4.95
N TYR A 98 -0.18 1.19 -4.27
CA TYR A 98 1.06 0.65 -4.86
C TYR A 98 1.82 1.63 -5.75
N GLU A 99 1.54 2.93 -5.64
CA GLU A 99 2.28 3.97 -6.35
C GLU A 99 3.55 4.33 -5.59
N ILE A 100 4.62 4.60 -6.33
CA ILE A 100 5.89 5.03 -5.76
C ILE A 100 5.83 6.53 -5.49
N GLU A 101 5.83 6.90 -4.21
CA GLU A 101 5.86 8.30 -3.77
C GLU A 101 7.27 8.88 -3.75
N LYS A 102 8.25 8.08 -3.38
CA LYS A 102 9.65 8.47 -3.33
C LYS A 102 10.56 7.30 -3.62
N TYR A 103 11.64 7.55 -4.34
CA TYR A 103 12.69 6.56 -4.61
C TYR A 103 14.06 7.23 -4.52
N GLU A 104 15.01 6.56 -3.87
CA GLU A 104 16.41 6.96 -3.82
C GLU A 104 17.31 5.73 -3.95
N ARG A 105 18.44 5.89 -4.63
CA ARG A 105 19.47 4.87 -4.73
C ARG A 105 20.82 5.49 -4.41
N ILE A 106 21.51 4.89 -3.47
CA ILE A 106 22.85 5.32 -3.04
C ILE A 106 23.89 4.27 -3.38
N ARG A 107 25.13 4.70 -3.59
CA ARG A 107 26.27 3.79 -3.64
C ARG A 107 26.66 3.45 -2.20
N LEU A 108 26.50 2.19 -1.84
CA LEU A 108 26.85 1.64 -0.54
C LEU A 108 27.27 0.18 -0.75
N GLU A 109 28.56 -0.08 -0.66
CA GLU A 109 29.11 -1.41 -0.86
C GLU A 109 28.77 -2.30 0.34
N PHE A 110 28.13 -3.44 0.05
CA PHE A 110 27.65 -4.34 1.10
C PHE A 110 28.81 -4.91 1.94
N SER A 111 28.64 -4.85 3.24
CA SER A 111 29.51 -5.49 4.22
C SER A 111 28.69 -6.05 5.37
N THR A 112 29.22 -7.04 6.07
CA THR A 112 28.62 -7.60 7.29
C THR A 112 29.08 -6.85 8.57
N GLU A 113 29.89 -5.81 8.42
CA GLU A 113 30.41 -5.02 9.53
C GLU A 113 29.37 -4.03 10.06
N ALA A 114 29.47 -3.70 11.34
CA ALA A 114 28.55 -2.76 12.01
C ALA A 114 28.51 -1.38 11.32
N ALA A 115 29.63 -0.93 10.76
CA ALA A 115 29.74 0.34 10.05
C ALA A 115 28.81 0.42 8.83
N TYR A 116 28.60 -0.68 8.10
CA TYR A 116 27.67 -0.74 6.99
C TYR A 116 26.23 -0.47 7.45
N TYR A 117 25.80 -1.13 8.50
CA TYR A 117 24.42 -0.99 9.00
C TYR A 117 24.16 0.41 9.57
N LEU A 118 25.17 1.04 10.16
CA LEU A 118 25.09 2.43 10.61
C LEU A 118 24.87 3.37 9.41
N GLN A 119 25.69 3.24 8.35
CA GLN A 119 25.53 4.04 7.13
C GLN A 119 24.17 3.80 6.44
N LEU A 120 23.70 2.55 6.42
CA LEU A 120 22.39 2.20 5.87
C LEU A 120 21.26 2.87 6.65
N SER A 121 21.33 2.87 7.99
CA SER A 121 20.33 3.49 8.85
C SER A 121 20.33 5.01 8.74
N GLU A 122 21.51 5.66 8.67
CA GLU A 122 21.62 7.10 8.43
C GLU A 122 21.06 7.51 7.06
N ALA A 123 21.29 6.68 6.03
CA ALA A 123 20.72 6.91 4.72
C ALA A 123 19.19 6.77 4.72
N LEU A 124 18.64 5.79 5.43
CA LEU A 124 17.20 5.63 5.61
C LEU A 124 16.58 6.83 6.34
N GLU A 125 17.23 7.31 7.41
CA GLU A 125 16.73 8.49 8.13
C GLU A 125 16.73 9.74 7.25
N ARG A 126 17.77 9.95 6.42
CA ARG A 126 17.77 11.04 5.43
C ARG A 126 16.67 10.85 4.39
N PHE A 127 16.48 9.64 3.87
CA PHE A 127 15.42 9.32 2.93
C PHE A 127 14.03 9.67 3.48
N LEU A 128 13.83 9.44 4.79
CA LEU A 128 12.56 9.70 5.46
C LEU A 128 12.44 11.13 6.01
N SER A 129 13.49 11.97 5.94
CA SER A 129 13.54 13.27 6.63
C SER A 129 12.44 14.25 6.21
N ASP A 130 12.03 14.22 4.94
CA ASP A 130 11.00 15.06 4.34
C ASP A 130 9.63 14.34 4.20
N VAL A 131 9.53 13.10 4.67
CA VAL A 131 8.26 12.36 4.66
C VAL A 131 7.36 12.88 5.77
N GLU A 132 6.30 13.55 5.37
CA GLU A 132 5.21 13.91 6.28
C GLU A 132 4.46 12.65 6.74
N ASN A 133 3.93 12.68 7.95
CA ASN A 133 3.10 11.57 8.49
C ASN A 133 3.84 10.20 8.56
N ARG A 134 5.08 10.19 9.06
CA ARG A 134 5.86 8.95 9.27
C ARG A 134 5.10 7.90 10.09
N GLU A 135 4.19 8.31 10.97
CA GLU A 135 3.32 7.42 11.76
C GLU A 135 2.35 6.61 10.89
N ARG A 136 2.17 6.98 9.61
CA ARG A 136 1.37 6.20 8.65
C ARG A 136 2.17 5.11 7.96
N ILE A 137 3.48 5.02 8.17
CA ILE A 137 4.31 3.94 7.64
C ILE A 137 4.02 2.68 8.44
N LEU A 138 3.52 1.64 7.76
CA LEU A 138 3.16 0.35 8.36
C LEU A 138 4.37 -0.49 8.74
N GLY A 139 5.46 -0.33 8.00
CA GLY A 139 6.68 -1.11 8.21
C GLY A 139 7.68 -1.00 7.07
N ILE A 140 8.78 -1.71 7.23
CA ILE A 140 9.91 -1.74 6.29
C ILE A 140 10.09 -3.17 5.79
N GLY A 141 10.06 -3.35 4.48
CA GLY A 141 10.44 -4.60 3.81
C GLY A 141 11.88 -4.51 3.29
N ILE A 142 12.70 -5.54 3.55
CA ILE A 142 14.09 -5.57 3.09
C ILE A 142 14.28 -6.72 2.10
N SER A 143 14.85 -6.40 0.92
CA SER A 143 15.25 -7.37 -0.10
C SER A 143 16.76 -7.33 -0.28
N ILE A 144 17.40 -8.48 -0.16
CA ILE A 144 18.86 -8.62 -0.33
C ILE A 144 19.12 -9.46 -1.59
N CYS A 145 19.81 -8.86 -2.57
CA CYS A 145 20.22 -9.52 -3.82
C CYS A 145 21.74 -9.41 -3.99
N LEU A 146 22.46 -10.38 -3.41
CA LEU A 146 23.90 -10.49 -3.52
C LEU A 146 24.22 -11.55 -4.59
N LEU A 147 24.17 -11.15 -5.86
CA LEU A 147 24.65 -12.02 -6.93
C LEU A 147 26.18 -12.00 -6.89
N TYR A 148 26.77 -13.06 -6.37
CA TYR A 148 28.20 -13.33 -6.53
C TYR A 148 28.40 -13.80 -7.98
N THR A 149 28.86 -12.92 -8.85
CA THR A 149 29.52 -13.37 -10.06
C THR A 149 30.88 -13.92 -9.64
N SER A 150 30.97 -15.22 -9.39
CA SER A 150 32.27 -15.86 -9.41
C SER A 150 32.93 -15.57 -10.77
N PRO A 151 34.15 -15.04 -10.83
CA PRO A 151 34.85 -15.03 -12.08
C PRO A 151 34.96 -16.50 -12.51
N SER A 152 34.41 -16.82 -13.67
CA SER A 152 34.56 -18.12 -14.29
C SER A 152 36.07 -18.36 -14.50
N PRO A 153 36.62 -19.53 -14.14
CA PRO A 153 38.03 -19.83 -14.31
C PRO A 153 38.44 -19.78 -15.78
#